data_89d3e0c2b90054f4f3e6e8b0317c25b8
#
_entry.id   89d3e0c2b90054f4f3e6e8b0317c25b8
#
_cell.length_a   1.000
_cell.length_b   1.000
_cell.length_c   1.000
_cell.angle_alpha   90.00
_cell.angle_beta   90.00
_cell.angle_gamma   90.00
#
_symmetry.space_group_name_H-M   'P 1'
#
loop_
_entity.id
_entity.type
_entity.pdbx_description
1 polymer ?
#
loop_
_entity_poly.entity_id
_entity_poly.type
_entity_poly.pdbx_seq_one_letter_code
_entity_poly.pdbx_strand_id
1 'polypeptide(L)'
;MFKRLRGYFSSDLSIDLGTANTLIYVRDKGIVLNEPSVVAVQDEPTRGGKVIVAVGAEAKAMLGRTPGHINAVRPLKDGVIADFTYTEKMLQHFINKVHGNRTLKPSPRVLVCVPFGSTQVERRAIRESAEGAGARNVGIVSEPMAAAVGAGLPVHEARGSMVLDVGGGTSEVAVLSLNGIVYANSARIGGDRFDEAIMNYVRRNYGILIGEATAERIKIEIGSAYPGQQVRELSVKGRNLSEGVPRSFTLNSNEILEALQEPLQSIVSAVKQALEQTPPELGADVAERGIVLTGGGALLRDIDKLLTEETGLPVVVADDPLTCVARGGGRILELMDELGPGHFGLE
;
A
#
# COMPACT_ATOMS: atom_id res chain seq x y z
N MET A 1 -12.93 -24.11 22.25
CA MET A 1 -12.21 -25.37 22.02
C MET A 1 -12.01 -25.66 20.52
N PHE A 2 -13.05 -25.60 19.69
CA PHE A 2 -12.94 -25.85 18.24
C PHE A 2 -12.03 -24.89 17.46
N LYS A 3 -11.96 -23.58 17.81
CA LYS A 3 -11.05 -22.61 17.16
C LYS A 3 -9.56 -22.96 17.39
N ARG A 4 -9.19 -23.51 18.57
CA ARG A 4 -7.81 -23.92 18.86
C ARG A 4 -7.40 -25.17 18.06
N LEU A 5 -8.29 -26.15 17.89
CA LEU A 5 -8.04 -27.33 17.07
C LEU A 5 -7.84 -26.96 15.58
N ARG A 6 -8.65 -26.03 15.06
CA ARG A 6 -8.49 -25.52 13.68
C ARG A 6 -7.17 -24.78 13.46
N GLY A 7 -6.62 -24.16 14.52
CA GLY A 7 -5.34 -23.46 14.48
C GLY A 7 -4.14 -24.38 14.14
N TYR A 8 -4.17 -25.63 14.58
CA TYR A 8 -3.12 -26.60 14.23
C TYR A 8 -3.06 -26.95 12.73
N PHE A 9 -4.14 -26.69 12.00
CA PHE A 9 -4.25 -26.95 10.56
C PHE A 9 -4.20 -25.68 9.71
N SER A 10 -3.96 -24.51 10.33
CA SER A 10 -3.88 -23.21 9.64
C SER A 10 -2.48 -22.64 9.79
N SER A 11 -1.89 -22.25 8.68
CA SER A 11 -0.61 -21.52 8.69
C SER A 11 -0.83 -20.11 9.18
N ASP A 12 0.11 -19.59 9.99
CA ASP A 12 0.09 -18.19 10.42
C ASP A 12 0.34 -17.27 9.23
N LEU A 13 -0.33 -16.12 9.23
CA LEU A 13 -0.34 -15.18 8.12
C LEU A 13 0.15 -13.80 8.57
N SER A 14 0.92 -13.13 7.72
CA SER A 14 1.03 -11.67 7.76
C SER A 14 0.28 -11.08 6.58
N ILE A 15 -0.53 -10.05 6.84
CA ILE A 15 -1.35 -9.36 5.85
C ILE A 15 -0.92 -7.90 5.79
N ASP A 16 -0.41 -7.50 4.64
CA ASP A 16 -0.30 -6.10 4.26
C ASP A 16 -1.64 -5.69 3.63
N LEU A 17 -2.43 -4.91 4.37
CA LEU A 17 -3.77 -4.50 3.97
C LEU A 17 -3.71 -3.12 3.30
N GLY A 18 -3.03 -3.04 2.17
CA GLY A 18 -2.82 -1.78 1.45
C GLY A 18 -4.05 -1.29 0.68
N THR A 19 -4.12 0.03 0.48
CA THR A 19 -5.20 0.70 -0.27
C THR A 19 -5.30 0.19 -1.71
N ALA A 20 -4.18 -0.01 -2.38
CA ALA A 20 -4.14 -0.47 -3.77
C ALA A 20 -4.16 -1.99 -3.88
N ASN A 21 -3.32 -2.68 -3.12
CA ASN A 21 -3.16 -4.12 -3.13
C ASN A 21 -3.15 -4.67 -1.71
N THR A 22 -3.67 -5.89 -1.55
CA THR A 22 -3.51 -6.71 -0.35
C THR A 22 -2.49 -7.81 -0.65
N LEU A 23 -1.44 -7.91 0.18
CA LEU A 23 -0.45 -8.99 0.11
C LEU A 23 -0.57 -9.89 1.33
N ILE A 24 -0.42 -11.20 1.11
CA ILE A 24 -0.40 -12.18 2.20
C ILE A 24 0.90 -12.98 2.15
N TYR A 25 1.63 -12.90 3.24
CA TYR A 25 2.78 -13.76 3.53
C TYR A 25 2.33 -14.94 4.41
N VAL A 26 2.74 -16.12 4.06
CA VAL A 26 2.54 -17.34 4.86
C VAL A 26 3.88 -17.80 5.39
N ARG A 27 3.94 -18.08 6.68
CA ARG A 27 5.13 -18.62 7.33
C ARG A 27 5.68 -19.82 6.55
N ASP A 28 7.00 -19.85 6.35
CA ASP A 28 7.76 -20.87 5.61
C ASP A 28 7.44 -20.98 4.10
N LYS A 29 6.54 -20.14 3.56
CA LYS A 29 6.17 -20.15 2.14
C LYS A 29 6.42 -18.84 1.41
N GLY A 30 6.63 -17.75 2.16
CA GLY A 30 6.78 -16.42 1.59
C GLY A 30 5.44 -15.80 1.17
N ILE A 31 5.48 -14.87 0.22
CA ILE A 31 4.28 -14.20 -0.30
C ILE A 31 3.52 -15.17 -1.21
N VAL A 32 2.30 -15.48 -0.83
CA VAL A 32 1.42 -16.43 -1.53
C VAL A 32 0.22 -15.76 -2.20
N LEU A 33 -0.02 -14.49 -1.89
CA LEU A 33 -1.09 -13.70 -2.49
C LEU A 33 -0.65 -12.25 -2.65
N ASN A 34 -0.90 -11.71 -3.85
CA ASN A 34 -0.79 -10.29 -4.17
C ASN A 34 -1.96 -9.96 -5.09
N GLU A 35 -2.98 -9.34 -4.52
CA GLU A 35 -4.24 -9.05 -5.21
C GLU A 35 -4.65 -7.60 -4.98
N PRO A 36 -5.27 -6.95 -5.98
CA PRO A 36 -5.87 -5.64 -5.80
C PRO A 36 -6.91 -5.62 -4.68
N SER A 37 -6.92 -4.56 -3.87
CA SER A 37 -7.91 -4.32 -2.82
C SER A 37 -9.21 -3.77 -3.42
N VAL A 38 -9.88 -4.58 -4.25
CA VAL A 38 -11.09 -4.21 -4.99
C VAL A 38 -12.14 -5.32 -4.86
N VAL A 39 -13.40 -4.92 -4.72
CA VAL A 39 -14.56 -5.81 -4.64
C VAL A 39 -15.62 -5.34 -5.63
N ALA A 40 -16.16 -6.25 -6.42
CA ALA A 40 -17.33 -5.98 -7.27
C ALA A 40 -18.59 -6.53 -6.63
N VAL A 41 -19.59 -5.66 -6.50
CA VAL A 41 -20.87 -5.97 -5.85
C VAL A 41 -22.02 -5.77 -6.84
N GLN A 42 -22.99 -6.65 -6.77
CA GLN A 42 -24.21 -6.60 -7.57
C GLN A 42 -25.43 -6.41 -6.66
N ASP A 43 -26.33 -5.52 -7.05
CA ASP A 43 -27.62 -5.38 -6.38
C ASP A 43 -28.48 -6.60 -6.66
N GLU A 44 -29.03 -7.24 -5.62
CA GLU A 44 -29.92 -8.40 -5.73
C GLU A 44 -31.40 -7.94 -5.64
N PRO A 45 -32.13 -7.87 -6.78
CA PRO A 45 -33.48 -7.31 -6.82
C PRO A 45 -34.50 -8.08 -5.99
N THR A 46 -34.28 -9.40 -5.81
CA THR A 46 -35.25 -10.31 -5.17
C THR A 46 -35.15 -10.36 -3.65
N ARG A 47 -34.00 -10.03 -3.07
CA ARG A 47 -33.72 -10.10 -1.62
C ARG A 47 -33.37 -8.76 -0.98
N GLY A 48 -33.30 -7.68 -1.76
CA GLY A 48 -32.98 -6.33 -1.26
C GLY A 48 -31.57 -6.20 -0.68
N GLY A 49 -30.63 -7.05 -1.12
CA GLY A 49 -29.25 -7.10 -0.63
C GLY A 49 -28.22 -6.82 -1.73
N LYS A 50 -26.95 -6.87 -1.35
CA LYS A 50 -25.81 -6.80 -2.26
C LYS A 50 -25.00 -8.09 -2.19
N VAL A 51 -24.64 -8.65 -3.33
CA VAL A 51 -23.84 -9.88 -3.46
C VAL A 51 -22.50 -9.54 -4.07
N ILE A 52 -21.43 -10.09 -3.51
CA ILE A 52 -20.08 -9.97 -4.08
C ILE A 52 -19.98 -10.92 -5.27
N VAL A 53 -19.66 -10.36 -6.44
CA VAL A 53 -19.53 -11.11 -7.70
C VAL A 53 -18.08 -11.31 -8.12
N ALA A 54 -17.15 -10.46 -7.68
CA ALA A 54 -15.72 -10.62 -7.92
C ALA A 54 -14.90 -9.94 -6.81
N VAL A 55 -13.65 -10.40 -6.62
CA VAL A 55 -12.68 -9.86 -5.66
C VAL A 55 -11.30 -9.84 -6.32
N GLY A 56 -10.47 -8.86 -5.96
CA GLY A 56 -9.08 -8.80 -6.44
C GLY A 56 -8.96 -8.39 -7.90
N ALA A 57 -8.13 -9.09 -8.65
CA ALA A 57 -7.82 -8.76 -10.04
C ALA A 57 -9.08 -8.78 -10.95
N GLU A 58 -10.00 -9.71 -10.73
CA GLU A 58 -11.26 -9.76 -11.47
C GLU A 58 -12.11 -8.52 -11.22
N ALA A 59 -12.22 -8.08 -9.96
CA ALA A 59 -12.96 -6.87 -9.62
C ALA A 59 -12.25 -5.60 -10.13
N LYS A 60 -10.90 -5.53 -10.09
CA LYS A 60 -10.11 -4.42 -10.66
C LYS A 60 -10.38 -4.26 -12.16
N ALA A 61 -10.49 -5.35 -12.91
CA ALA A 61 -10.80 -5.31 -14.35
C ALA A 61 -12.19 -4.72 -14.65
N MET A 62 -13.08 -4.70 -13.66
CA MET A 62 -14.43 -4.14 -13.77
C MET A 62 -14.51 -2.64 -13.46
N LEU A 63 -13.48 -2.03 -12.87
CA LEU A 63 -13.47 -0.60 -12.52
C LEU A 63 -13.74 0.26 -13.76
N GLY A 64 -14.75 1.14 -13.66
CA GLY A 64 -15.17 2.04 -14.73
C GLY A 64 -15.79 1.36 -15.97
N ARG A 65 -16.14 0.05 -15.88
CA ARG A 65 -16.69 -0.75 -17.00
C ARG A 65 -17.98 -1.51 -16.65
N THR A 66 -18.52 -1.29 -15.45
CA THR A 66 -19.69 -2.00 -14.94
C THR A 66 -21.00 -1.39 -15.44
N PRO A 67 -22.03 -2.23 -15.75
CA PRO A 67 -23.40 -1.74 -15.92
C PRO A 67 -23.95 -1.24 -14.57
N GLY A 68 -25.04 -0.45 -14.62
CA GLY A 68 -25.55 0.27 -13.45
C GLY A 68 -25.97 -0.58 -12.22
N HIS A 69 -26.15 -1.88 -12.37
CA HIS A 69 -26.50 -2.82 -11.29
C HIS A 69 -25.28 -3.51 -10.66
N ILE A 70 -24.07 -3.26 -11.19
CA ILE A 70 -22.81 -3.77 -10.65
C ILE A 70 -21.92 -2.57 -10.32
N ASN A 71 -21.34 -2.56 -9.11
CA ASN A 71 -20.39 -1.53 -8.68
C ASN A 71 -19.07 -2.18 -8.26
N ALA A 72 -17.97 -1.80 -8.89
CA ALA A 72 -16.64 -2.13 -8.42
C ALA A 72 -16.17 -1.02 -7.47
N VAL A 73 -15.83 -1.40 -6.23
CA VAL A 73 -15.49 -0.48 -5.14
C VAL A 73 -14.16 -0.85 -4.50
N ARG A 74 -13.45 0.16 -3.98
CA ARG A 74 -12.27 -0.02 -3.14
C ARG A 74 -12.72 0.06 -1.67
N PRO A 75 -12.68 -1.05 -0.91
CA PRO A 75 -13.10 -1.03 0.49
C PRO A 75 -12.12 -0.32 1.42
N LEU A 76 -10.91 -0.04 0.90
CA LEU A 76 -9.85 0.72 1.57
C LEU A 76 -9.58 2.00 0.80
N LYS A 77 -9.38 3.10 1.51
CA LYS A 77 -9.04 4.41 0.93
C LYS A 77 -8.14 5.18 1.88
N ASP A 78 -7.09 5.81 1.33
CA ASP A 78 -6.16 6.64 2.10
C ASP A 78 -5.60 5.92 3.36
N GLY A 79 -5.34 4.60 3.25
CA GLY A 79 -4.82 3.77 4.35
C GLY A 79 -5.86 3.33 5.39
N VAL A 80 -7.15 3.63 5.20
CA VAL A 80 -8.20 3.32 6.17
C VAL A 80 -9.33 2.50 5.56
N ILE A 81 -10.12 1.81 6.42
CA ILE A 81 -11.31 1.09 5.98
C ILE A 81 -12.40 2.10 5.64
N ALA A 82 -12.79 2.15 4.37
CA ALA A 82 -13.91 2.94 3.88
C ALA A 82 -15.24 2.17 3.98
N ASP A 83 -15.19 0.84 3.83
CA ASP A 83 -16.35 -0.05 4.00
C ASP A 83 -15.96 -1.31 4.76
N PHE A 84 -16.47 -1.45 5.98
CA PHE A 84 -16.18 -2.56 6.88
C PHE A 84 -16.64 -3.91 6.30
N THR A 85 -17.87 -3.94 5.78
CA THR A 85 -18.49 -5.19 5.28
C THR A 85 -17.72 -5.75 4.08
N TYR A 86 -17.34 -4.89 3.16
CA TYR A 86 -16.58 -5.33 1.98
C TYR A 86 -15.14 -5.68 2.32
N THR A 87 -14.51 -4.98 3.28
CA THR A 87 -13.18 -5.33 3.79
C THR A 87 -13.18 -6.71 4.43
N GLU A 88 -14.13 -7.02 5.32
CA GLU A 88 -14.27 -8.34 5.95
C GLU A 88 -14.45 -9.45 4.91
N LYS A 89 -15.31 -9.24 3.93
CA LYS A 89 -15.57 -10.22 2.87
C LYS A 89 -14.38 -10.41 1.95
N MET A 90 -13.67 -9.35 1.63
CA MET A 90 -12.42 -9.40 0.85
C MET A 90 -11.35 -10.21 1.60
N LEU A 91 -11.12 -9.91 2.87
CA LEU A 91 -10.20 -10.67 3.72
C LEU A 91 -10.61 -12.14 3.83
N GLN A 92 -11.89 -12.43 4.04
CA GLN A 92 -12.40 -13.80 4.09
C GLN A 92 -12.12 -14.55 2.78
N HIS A 93 -12.33 -13.89 1.63
CA HIS A 93 -12.02 -14.46 0.31
C HIS A 93 -10.52 -14.79 0.21
N PHE A 94 -9.65 -13.84 0.55
CA PHE A 94 -8.20 -14.01 0.45
C PHE A 94 -7.66 -15.07 1.43
N ILE A 95 -8.11 -15.08 2.68
CA ILE A 95 -7.73 -16.12 3.66
C ILE A 95 -8.16 -17.50 3.17
N ASN A 96 -9.36 -17.64 2.61
CA ASN A 96 -9.82 -18.91 2.04
C ASN A 96 -9.00 -19.31 0.82
N LYS A 97 -8.67 -18.38 -0.07
CA LYS A 97 -7.83 -18.62 -1.26
C LYS A 97 -6.45 -19.15 -0.89
N VAL A 98 -5.82 -18.56 0.13
CA VAL A 98 -4.49 -18.97 0.63
C VAL A 98 -4.51 -20.37 1.25
N HIS A 99 -5.56 -20.75 1.96
CA HIS A 99 -5.67 -22.05 2.61
C HIS A 99 -6.20 -23.16 1.68
N GLY A 100 -6.72 -22.81 0.48
CA GLY A 100 -7.28 -23.74 -0.48
C GLY A 100 -8.57 -24.43 0.00
N ASN A 101 -9.02 -25.43 -0.75
CA ASN A 101 -10.25 -26.20 -0.46
C ASN A 101 -10.01 -27.19 0.70
N ARG A 102 -9.84 -26.69 1.91
CA ARG A 102 -9.77 -27.54 3.10
C ARG A 102 -11.16 -27.84 3.65
N THR A 103 -11.38 -29.08 4.08
CA THR A 103 -12.65 -29.55 4.69
C THR A 103 -12.99 -28.76 5.95
N LEU A 104 -11.98 -28.27 6.69
CA LEU A 104 -12.14 -27.41 7.87
C LEU A 104 -11.80 -25.96 7.50
N LYS A 105 -12.70 -25.02 7.81
CA LYS A 105 -12.45 -23.58 7.65
C LYS A 105 -11.17 -23.18 8.38
N PRO A 106 -10.26 -22.42 7.74
CA PRO A 106 -9.03 -21.96 8.37
C PRO A 106 -9.34 -21.04 9.57
N SER A 107 -8.43 -21.04 10.54
CA SER A 107 -8.48 -20.13 11.70
C SER A 107 -7.04 -19.76 12.08
N PRO A 108 -6.35 -18.97 11.22
CA PRO A 108 -4.95 -18.61 11.41
C PRO A 108 -4.76 -17.60 12.54
N ARG A 109 -3.53 -17.53 13.08
CA ARG A 109 -3.02 -16.33 13.72
C ARG A 109 -2.64 -15.36 12.60
N VAL A 110 -3.03 -14.11 12.70
CA VAL A 110 -2.84 -13.09 11.67
C VAL A 110 -2.12 -11.88 12.26
N LEU A 111 -1.05 -11.44 11.63
CA LEU A 111 -0.41 -10.15 11.87
C LEU A 111 -0.82 -9.21 10.74
N VAL A 112 -1.46 -8.09 11.05
CA VAL A 112 -1.89 -7.10 10.06
C VAL A 112 -0.99 -5.87 10.16
N CYS A 113 -0.41 -5.47 9.02
CA CYS A 113 0.31 -4.22 8.89
C CYS A 113 -0.70 -3.08 8.69
N VAL A 114 -0.50 -1.98 9.42
CA VAL A 114 -1.40 -0.81 9.39
C VAL A 114 -0.58 0.47 9.32
N PRO A 115 -1.08 1.53 8.69
CA PRO A 115 -0.44 2.83 8.71
C PRO A 115 -0.14 3.32 10.13
N PHE A 116 1.02 3.97 10.32
CA PHE A 116 1.42 4.52 11.62
C PHE A 116 0.38 5.51 12.17
N GLY A 117 -0.16 6.36 11.28
CA GLY A 117 -1.19 7.34 11.61
C GLY A 117 -2.58 6.78 11.91
N SER A 118 -2.78 5.45 11.89
CA SER A 118 -4.07 4.82 12.17
C SER A 118 -4.56 5.10 13.58
N THR A 119 -5.80 5.57 13.71
CA THR A 119 -6.48 5.79 14.98
C THR A 119 -6.83 4.46 15.67
N GLN A 120 -7.10 4.50 16.98
CA GLN A 120 -7.56 3.32 17.74
C GLN A 120 -8.86 2.73 17.17
N VAL A 121 -9.74 3.58 16.63
CA VAL A 121 -10.99 3.14 15.99
C VAL A 121 -10.70 2.37 14.70
N GLU A 122 -9.80 2.87 13.87
CA GLU A 122 -9.38 2.21 12.63
C GLU A 122 -8.65 0.89 12.90
N ARG A 123 -7.72 0.85 13.88
CA ARG A 123 -7.04 -0.38 14.31
C ARG A 123 -8.02 -1.44 14.82
N ARG A 124 -9.00 -1.02 15.61
CA ARG A 124 -10.08 -1.89 16.07
C ARG A 124 -10.91 -2.43 14.91
N ALA A 125 -11.28 -1.58 13.94
CA ALA A 125 -12.03 -1.98 12.77
C ALA A 125 -11.28 -3.04 11.93
N ILE A 126 -9.96 -2.87 11.74
CA ILE A 126 -9.09 -3.84 11.07
C ILE A 126 -9.07 -5.18 11.82
N ARG A 127 -8.90 -5.14 13.15
CA ARG A 127 -8.90 -6.34 13.99
C ARG A 127 -10.24 -7.09 13.88
N GLU A 128 -11.36 -6.39 14.04
CA GLU A 128 -12.70 -6.96 13.94
C GLU A 128 -12.96 -7.53 12.52
N SER A 129 -12.50 -6.88 11.45
CA SER A 129 -12.60 -7.39 10.07
C SER A 129 -11.81 -8.70 9.89
N ALA A 130 -10.59 -8.77 10.41
CA ALA A 130 -9.76 -9.98 10.32
C ALA A 130 -10.35 -11.14 11.16
N GLU A 131 -10.87 -10.86 12.35
CA GLU A 131 -11.56 -11.84 13.20
C GLU A 131 -12.85 -12.35 12.52
N GLY A 132 -13.65 -11.45 11.93
CA GLY A 132 -14.85 -11.79 11.15
C GLY A 132 -14.52 -12.63 9.93
N ALA A 133 -13.38 -12.38 9.30
CA ALA A 133 -12.85 -13.18 8.20
C ALA A 133 -12.37 -14.58 8.62
N GLY A 134 -12.24 -14.85 9.93
CA GLY A 134 -11.95 -16.18 10.48
C GLY A 134 -10.63 -16.29 11.26
N ALA A 135 -9.87 -15.22 11.42
CA ALA A 135 -8.67 -15.22 12.26
C ALA A 135 -9.01 -15.62 13.71
N ARG A 136 -8.10 -16.37 14.36
CA ARG A 136 -8.25 -16.76 15.78
C ARG A 136 -7.62 -15.75 16.74
N ASN A 137 -6.59 -15.07 16.26
CA ASN A 137 -5.82 -14.06 16.99
C ASN A 137 -5.28 -13.07 15.96
N VAL A 138 -5.42 -11.79 16.23
CA VAL A 138 -4.98 -10.71 15.34
C VAL A 138 -4.05 -9.79 16.12
N GLY A 139 -2.79 -9.76 15.67
CA GLY A 139 -1.80 -8.75 16.06
C GLY A 139 -1.76 -7.63 15.05
N ILE A 140 -1.36 -6.46 15.48
CA ILE A 140 -1.18 -5.28 14.62
C ILE A 140 0.27 -4.79 14.73
N VAL A 141 0.86 -4.48 13.59
CA VAL A 141 2.19 -3.84 13.47
C VAL A 141 2.10 -2.63 12.55
N SER A 142 2.88 -1.61 12.83
CA SER A 142 2.94 -0.43 11.93
C SER A 142 3.65 -0.75 10.62
N GLU A 143 3.12 -0.23 9.51
CA GLU A 143 3.70 -0.39 8.17
C GLU A 143 5.18 0.03 8.10
N PRO A 144 5.62 1.19 8.63
CA PRO A 144 7.03 1.57 8.54
C PRO A 144 7.97 0.63 9.32
N MET A 145 7.54 0.02 10.43
CA MET A 145 8.32 -1.01 11.12
C MET A 145 8.43 -2.26 10.23
N ALA A 146 7.32 -2.72 9.68
CA ALA A 146 7.31 -3.86 8.78
C ALA A 146 8.13 -3.58 7.52
N ALA A 147 7.99 -2.41 6.90
CA ALA A 147 8.77 -1.99 5.74
C ALA A 147 10.28 -2.04 6.00
N ALA A 148 10.72 -1.49 7.14
CA ALA A 148 12.13 -1.46 7.53
C ALA A 148 12.70 -2.89 7.74
N VAL A 149 11.96 -3.75 8.45
CA VAL A 149 12.35 -5.16 8.65
C VAL A 149 12.38 -5.92 7.32
N GLY A 150 11.39 -5.69 6.46
CA GLY A 150 11.29 -6.34 5.15
C GLY A 150 12.34 -5.87 4.14
N ALA A 151 12.81 -4.63 4.29
CA ALA A 151 13.94 -4.09 3.53
C ALA A 151 15.32 -4.52 4.09
N GLY A 152 15.34 -5.27 5.22
CA GLY A 152 16.57 -5.76 5.82
C GLY A 152 17.33 -4.70 6.63
N LEU A 153 16.67 -3.62 7.05
CA LEU A 153 17.30 -2.62 7.91
C LEU A 153 17.59 -3.19 9.31
N PRO A 154 18.74 -2.88 9.91
CA PRO A 154 19.13 -3.41 11.22
C PRO A 154 18.44 -2.62 12.36
N VAL A 155 17.11 -2.71 12.42
CA VAL A 155 16.25 -1.97 13.38
C VAL A 155 16.52 -2.29 14.84
N HIS A 156 17.17 -3.43 15.13
CA HIS A 156 17.52 -3.88 16.49
C HIS A 156 18.77 -3.19 17.06
N GLU A 157 19.59 -2.57 16.21
CA GLU A 157 20.78 -1.86 16.63
C GLU A 157 20.46 -0.53 17.29
N ALA A 158 21.37 -0.05 18.18
CA ALA A 158 21.31 1.31 18.76
C ALA A 158 21.82 2.35 17.75
N ARG A 159 21.26 2.36 16.55
CA ARG A 159 21.60 3.25 15.45
C ARG A 159 20.34 3.63 14.66
N GLY A 160 20.35 4.85 14.10
CA GLY A 160 19.26 5.34 13.27
C GLY A 160 19.15 4.61 11.93
N SER A 161 17.97 4.07 11.64
CA SER A 161 17.58 3.57 10.32
C SER A 161 16.37 4.34 9.84
N MET A 162 16.40 4.87 8.62
CA MET A 162 15.27 5.64 8.06
C MET A 162 14.67 4.93 6.87
N VAL A 163 13.35 4.77 6.90
CA VAL A 163 12.54 4.20 5.83
C VAL A 163 11.50 5.20 5.36
N LEU A 164 11.26 5.24 4.05
CA LEU A 164 10.13 5.92 3.43
C LEU A 164 9.35 4.88 2.63
N ASP A 165 8.15 4.58 3.07
CA ASP A 165 7.23 3.68 2.39
C ASP A 165 6.18 4.49 1.62
N VAL A 166 6.18 4.38 0.30
CA VAL A 166 5.22 5.06 -0.57
C VAL A 166 4.22 4.05 -1.12
N GLY A 167 3.09 3.94 -0.44
CA GLY A 167 2.00 3.03 -0.79
C GLY A 167 1.06 3.55 -1.87
N GLY A 168 -0.10 2.92 -2.00
CA GLY A 168 -1.17 3.37 -2.89
C GLY A 168 -1.90 4.60 -2.34
N GLY A 169 -2.27 4.59 -1.06
CA GLY A 169 -3.05 5.66 -0.42
C GLY A 169 -2.25 6.56 0.51
N THR A 170 -1.13 6.05 1.07
CA THR A 170 -0.32 6.74 2.07
C THR A 170 1.16 6.71 1.72
N SER A 171 1.89 7.68 2.27
CA SER A 171 3.36 7.65 2.34
C SER A 171 3.76 7.79 3.80
N GLU A 172 4.60 6.88 4.26
CA GLU A 172 5.02 6.78 5.64
C GLU A 172 6.52 6.91 5.75
N VAL A 173 6.96 7.87 6.53
CA VAL A 173 8.37 8.06 6.85
C VAL A 173 8.61 7.75 8.31
N ALA A 174 9.64 6.96 8.61
CA ALA A 174 10.00 6.66 9.99
C ALA A 174 11.51 6.55 10.19
N VAL A 175 11.93 6.94 11.38
CA VAL A 175 13.26 6.68 11.93
C VAL A 175 13.12 5.67 13.05
N LEU A 176 13.88 4.58 12.95
CA LEU A 176 13.80 3.42 13.83
C LEU A 176 15.15 3.17 14.50
N SER A 177 15.11 2.71 15.73
CA SER A 177 16.27 2.27 16.51
C SER A 177 15.83 1.36 17.65
N LEU A 178 16.63 0.35 18.02
CA LEU A 178 16.34 -0.56 19.15
C LEU A 178 14.95 -1.22 19.11
N ASN A 179 14.55 -1.68 17.93
CA ASN A 179 13.23 -2.25 17.62
C ASN A 179 12.04 -1.30 17.88
N GLY A 180 12.30 0.00 18.02
CA GLY A 180 11.28 1.02 18.25
C GLY A 180 11.23 2.06 17.14
N ILE A 181 10.09 2.72 17.02
CA ILE A 181 9.95 3.91 16.18
C ILE A 181 10.28 5.12 17.03
N VAL A 182 11.32 5.86 16.63
CA VAL A 182 11.75 7.10 17.30
C VAL A 182 10.92 8.28 16.84
N TYR A 183 10.71 8.36 15.54
CA TYR A 183 9.82 9.33 14.91
C TYR A 183 9.14 8.68 13.70
N ALA A 184 7.88 8.97 13.49
CA ALA A 184 7.19 8.63 12.25
C ALA A 184 6.16 9.70 11.89
N ASN A 185 5.94 9.84 10.59
CA ASN A 185 4.89 10.68 10.03
C ASN A 185 4.20 9.94 8.89
N SER A 186 2.89 10.10 8.78
CA SER A 186 2.06 9.50 7.75
C SER A 186 1.34 10.60 6.97
N ALA A 187 1.53 10.62 5.66
CA ALA A 187 0.84 11.51 4.75
C ALA A 187 -0.14 10.72 3.87
N ARG A 188 -1.37 11.24 3.69
CA ARG A 188 -2.39 10.60 2.81
C ARG A 188 -2.10 10.92 1.33
N ILE A 189 -0.91 10.56 0.90
CA ILE A 189 -0.39 10.76 -0.45
C ILE A 189 0.30 9.48 -0.87
N GLY A 190 -0.05 8.97 -2.05
CA GLY A 190 0.52 7.77 -2.61
C GLY A 190 0.17 7.64 -4.08
N GLY A 191 0.23 6.43 -4.61
CA GLY A 191 -0.02 6.13 -6.02
C GLY A 191 -1.37 6.63 -6.54
N ASP A 192 -2.42 6.60 -5.71
CA ASP A 192 -3.77 7.06 -6.09
C ASP A 192 -3.80 8.57 -6.30
N ARG A 193 -3.05 9.34 -5.49
CA ARG A 193 -2.90 10.79 -5.67
C ARG A 193 -2.11 11.14 -6.91
N PHE A 194 -1.14 10.32 -7.29
CA PHE A 194 -0.44 10.47 -8.57
C PHE A 194 -1.41 10.27 -9.75
N ASP A 195 -2.26 9.26 -9.68
CA ASP A 195 -3.26 8.99 -10.72
C ASP A 195 -4.30 10.12 -10.81
N GLU A 196 -4.79 10.63 -9.68
CA GLU A 196 -5.68 11.79 -9.63
C GLU A 196 -5.01 13.04 -10.24
N ALA A 197 -3.75 13.30 -9.94
CA ALA A 197 -3.00 14.43 -10.48
C ALA A 197 -2.87 14.33 -12.01
N ILE A 198 -2.58 13.15 -12.53
CA ILE A 198 -2.53 12.90 -13.98
C ILE A 198 -3.90 13.11 -14.63
N MET A 199 -4.98 12.56 -14.05
CA MET A 199 -6.34 12.77 -14.56
C MET A 199 -6.72 14.25 -14.61
N ASN A 200 -6.38 15.00 -13.57
CA ASN A 200 -6.64 16.43 -13.48
C ASN A 200 -5.80 17.23 -14.48
N TYR A 201 -4.55 16.86 -14.70
CA TYR A 201 -3.67 17.48 -15.70
C TYR A 201 -4.25 17.30 -17.10
N VAL A 202 -4.60 16.07 -17.47
CA VAL A 202 -5.19 15.74 -18.78
C VAL A 202 -6.51 16.48 -18.98
N ARG A 203 -7.35 16.53 -17.95
CA ARG A 203 -8.62 17.27 -18.01
C ARG A 203 -8.39 18.76 -18.27
N ARG A 204 -7.46 19.39 -17.56
CA ARG A 204 -7.19 20.84 -17.67
C ARG A 204 -6.52 21.21 -18.97
N ASN A 205 -5.50 20.48 -19.38
CA ASN A 205 -4.65 20.87 -20.50
C ASN A 205 -5.14 20.37 -21.86
N TYR A 206 -5.86 19.23 -21.89
CA TYR A 206 -6.35 18.61 -23.11
C TYR A 206 -7.87 18.64 -23.28
N GLY A 207 -8.61 18.99 -22.23
CA GLY A 207 -10.07 18.91 -22.25
C GLY A 207 -10.60 17.48 -22.42
N ILE A 208 -9.84 16.49 -21.98
CA ILE A 208 -10.14 15.07 -22.15
C ILE A 208 -10.29 14.40 -20.77
N LEU A 209 -11.30 13.54 -20.64
CA LEU A 209 -11.48 12.67 -19.47
C LEU A 209 -10.85 11.31 -19.74
N ILE A 210 -10.01 10.89 -18.80
CA ILE A 210 -9.47 9.52 -18.71
C ILE A 210 -9.90 8.89 -17.38
N GLY A 211 -9.94 7.55 -17.31
CA GLY A 211 -10.23 6.83 -16.08
C GLY A 211 -8.95 6.46 -15.31
N GLU A 212 -9.12 6.02 -14.05
CA GLU A 212 -8.04 5.62 -13.15
C GLU A 212 -7.07 4.60 -13.80
N ALA A 213 -7.59 3.55 -14.43
CA ALA A 213 -6.75 2.54 -15.07
C ALA A 213 -5.86 3.12 -16.19
N THR A 214 -6.34 4.17 -16.87
CA THR A 214 -5.54 4.87 -17.90
C THR A 214 -4.48 5.75 -17.24
N ALA A 215 -4.81 6.45 -16.16
CA ALA A 215 -3.87 7.27 -15.40
C ALA A 215 -2.77 6.41 -14.76
N GLU A 216 -3.12 5.28 -14.14
CA GLU A 216 -2.17 4.30 -13.60
C GLU A 216 -1.20 3.81 -14.69
N ARG A 217 -1.70 3.47 -15.88
CA ARG A 217 -0.88 3.08 -17.02
C ARG A 217 0.08 4.20 -17.46
N ILE A 218 -0.40 5.43 -17.57
CA ILE A 218 0.44 6.60 -17.92
C ILE A 218 1.56 6.76 -16.88
N LYS A 219 1.23 6.70 -15.58
CA LYS A 219 2.20 6.78 -14.50
C LYS A 219 3.29 5.71 -14.62
N ILE A 220 2.92 4.46 -14.87
CA ILE A 220 3.86 3.34 -14.98
C ILE A 220 4.74 3.45 -16.22
N GLU A 221 4.17 3.77 -17.39
CA GLU A 221 4.91 3.76 -18.66
C GLU A 221 5.80 4.99 -18.86
N ILE A 222 5.32 6.19 -18.53
CA ILE A 222 6.04 7.45 -18.79
C ILE A 222 6.20 8.36 -17.58
N GLY A 223 5.68 8.00 -16.38
CA GLY A 223 5.85 8.78 -15.17
C GLY A 223 7.30 8.90 -14.75
N SER A 224 7.66 10.06 -14.21
CA SER A 224 8.97 10.33 -13.62
C SER A 224 8.83 11.37 -12.53
N ALA A 225 9.62 11.22 -11.46
CA ALA A 225 9.68 12.20 -10.38
C ALA A 225 10.77 13.26 -10.61
N TYR A 226 11.64 13.07 -11.59
CA TYR A 226 12.78 13.94 -11.85
C TYR A 226 12.99 14.11 -13.36
N PRO A 227 13.53 15.27 -13.84
CA PRO A 227 13.81 15.48 -15.24
C PRO A 227 14.77 14.42 -15.80
N GLY A 228 14.33 13.67 -16.80
CA GLY A 228 15.15 12.64 -17.44
C GLY A 228 15.90 13.14 -18.67
N GLN A 229 16.96 12.42 -19.06
CA GLN A 229 17.71 12.72 -20.29
C GLN A 229 16.90 12.43 -21.56
N GLN A 230 15.95 11.51 -21.49
CA GLN A 230 15.09 11.12 -22.61
C GLN A 230 13.63 11.38 -22.29
N VAL A 231 12.97 12.15 -23.15
CA VAL A 231 11.53 12.33 -23.11
C VAL A 231 10.86 11.07 -23.67
N ARG A 232 9.95 10.48 -22.89
CA ARG A 232 9.12 9.34 -23.32
C ARG A 232 7.76 9.86 -23.72
N GLU A 233 7.17 9.25 -24.73
CA GLU A 233 5.85 9.61 -25.24
C GLU A 233 4.91 8.40 -25.16
N LEU A 234 3.63 8.68 -24.93
CA LEU A 234 2.57 7.68 -24.88
C LEU A 234 1.30 8.20 -25.55
N SER A 235 0.81 7.44 -26.53
CA SER A 235 -0.49 7.71 -27.14
C SER A 235 -1.60 7.12 -26.26
N VAL A 236 -2.58 7.96 -25.93
CA VAL A 236 -3.68 7.66 -25.02
C VAL A 236 -5.01 8.00 -25.68
N LYS A 237 -6.08 7.34 -25.24
CA LYS A 237 -7.46 7.64 -25.64
C LYS A 237 -8.28 8.07 -24.43
N GLY A 238 -9.08 9.11 -24.59
CA GLY A 238 -10.05 9.55 -23.58
C GLY A 238 -11.26 10.18 -24.24
N ARG A 239 -12.25 10.58 -23.43
CA ARG A 239 -13.45 11.25 -23.91
C ARG A 239 -13.24 12.77 -23.95
N ASN A 240 -13.33 13.35 -25.14
CA ASN A 240 -13.31 14.80 -25.30
C ASN A 240 -14.53 15.43 -24.61
N LEU A 241 -14.30 16.45 -23.78
CA LEU A 241 -15.34 17.08 -22.98
C LEU A 241 -16.31 17.94 -23.81
N SER A 242 -15.82 18.60 -24.87
CA SER A 242 -16.63 19.48 -25.70
C SER A 242 -17.49 18.71 -26.71
N GLU A 243 -16.95 17.61 -27.26
CA GLU A 243 -17.58 16.84 -28.34
C GLU A 243 -18.27 15.58 -27.83
N GLY A 244 -17.94 15.12 -26.61
CA GLY A 244 -18.48 13.90 -26.01
C GLY A 244 -17.97 12.60 -26.60
N VAL A 245 -17.10 12.65 -27.64
CA VAL A 245 -16.59 11.50 -28.38
C VAL A 245 -15.19 11.09 -27.93
N PRO A 246 -14.79 9.81 -28.14
CA PRO A 246 -13.42 9.38 -27.90
C PRO A 246 -12.42 10.09 -28.80
N ARG A 247 -11.30 10.56 -28.24
CA ARG A 247 -10.20 11.19 -28.95
C ARG A 247 -8.86 10.62 -28.50
N SER A 248 -7.95 10.43 -29.47
CA SER A 248 -6.55 10.07 -29.18
C SER A 248 -5.71 11.34 -29.05
N PHE A 249 -4.73 11.30 -28.14
CA PHE A 249 -3.77 12.36 -27.91
C PHE A 249 -2.46 11.75 -27.41
N THR A 250 -1.36 12.49 -27.50
CA THR A 250 -0.05 12.04 -27.04
C THR A 250 0.36 12.87 -25.82
N LEU A 251 0.83 12.19 -24.79
CA LEU A 251 1.44 12.76 -23.59
C LEU A 251 2.93 12.43 -23.58
N ASN A 252 3.71 13.28 -22.93
CA ASN A 252 5.13 13.02 -22.72
C ASN A 252 5.50 13.04 -21.23
N SER A 253 6.67 12.51 -20.89
CA SER A 253 7.12 12.36 -19.50
C SER A 253 7.34 13.70 -18.78
N ASN A 254 7.62 14.80 -19.47
CA ASN A 254 7.76 16.12 -18.84
C ASN A 254 6.40 16.66 -18.38
N GLU A 255 5.35 16.42 -19.14
CA GLU A 255 3.98 16.78 -18.75
C GLU A 255 3.52 15.98 -17.53
N ILE A 256 3.90 14.71 -17.43
CA ILE A 256 3.59 13.91 -16.26
C ILE A 256 4.40 14.35 -15.06
N LEU A 257 5.68 14.71 -15.23
CA LEU A 257 6.48 15.32 -14.17
C LEU A 257 5.82 16.60 -13.64
N GLU A 258 5.34 17.48 -14.51
CA GLU A 258 4.59 18.68 -14.13
C GLU A 258 3.33 18.33 -13.34
N ALA A 259 2.57 17.33 -13.81
CA ALA A 259 1.36 16.87 -13.12
C ALA A 259 1.63 16.36 -11.70
N LEU A 260 2.78 15.69 -11.47
CA LEU A 260 3.15 15.06 -10.23
C LEU A 260 3.86 15.99 -9.22
N GLN A 261 4.16 17.25 -9.57
CA GLN A 261 4.91 18.17 -8.70
C GLN A 261 4.30 18.33 -7.32
N GLU A 262 2.99 18.58 -7.22
CA GLU A 262 2.30 18.81 -5.94
C GLU A 262 2.36 17.60 -5.01
N PRO A 263 1.94 16.38 -5.41
CA PRO A 263 2.03 15.21 -4.55
C PRO A 263 3.48 14.82 -4.21
N LEU A 264 4.44 14.97 -5.12
CA LEU A 264 5.85 14.71 -4.85
C LEU A 264 6.43 15.70 -3.83
N GLN A 265 6.12 16.99 -3.94
CA GLN A 265 6.55 18.00 -2.98
C GLN A 265 6.01 17.74 -1.57
N SER A 266 4.81 17.18 -1.47
CA SER A 266 4.23 16.81 -0.19
C SER A 266 4.99 15.64 0.46
N ILE A 267 5.45 14.65 -0.32
CA ILE A 267 6.32 13.56 0.16
C ILE A 267 7.66 14.12 0.63
N VAL A 268 8.29 14.97 -0.18
CA VAL A 268 9.56 15.65 0.16
C VAL A 268 9.43 16.40 1.50
N SER A 269 8.34 17.14 1.68
CA SER A 269 8.07 17.89 2.90
C SER A 269 7.94 16.98 4.13
N ALA A 270 7.27 15.82 3.99
CA ALA A 270 7.15 14.84 5.06
C ALA A 270 8.51 14.25 5.46
N VAL A 271 9.38 13.97 4.48
CA VAL A 271 10.75 13.49 4.73
C VAL A 271 11.60 14.54 5.44
N LYS A 272 11.57 15.79 4.96
CA LYS A 272 12.31 16.92 5.61
C LYS A 272 11.85 17.11 7.04
N GLN A 273 10.55 17.08 7.30
CA GLN A 273 9.99 17.17 8.63
C GLN A 273 10.49 16.03 9.55
N ALA A 274 10.56 14.80 9.03
CA ALA A 274 11.06 13.67 9.79
C ALA A 274 12.54 13.83 10.16
N LEU A 275 13.36 14.34 9.25
CA LEU A 275 14.77 14.65 9.51
C LEU A 275 14.93 15.73 10.58
N GLU A 276 14.12 16.79 10.54
CA GLU A 276 14.12 17.87 11.53
C GLU A 276 13.74 17.40 12.94
N GLN A 277 12.85 16.42 13.04
CA GLN A 277 12.38 15.87 14.31
C GLN A 277 13.25 14.71 14.84
N THR A 278 14.22 14.27 14.06
CA THR A 278 15.12 13.18 14.43
C THR A 278 16.18 13.67 15.44
N PRO A 279 16.41 12.95 16.56
CA PRO A 279 17.50 13.27 17.48
C PRO A 279 18.86 13.35 16.78
N PRO A 280 19.76 14.25 17.18
CA PRO A 280 21.02 14.53 16.46
C PRO A 280 21.89 13.29 16.21
N GLU A 281 22.02 12.38 17.19
CA GLU A 281 22.82 11.17 17.08
C GLU A 281 22.26 10.21 16.00
N LEU A 282 20.95 10.03 16.00
CA LEU A 282 20.27 9.21 14.98
C LEU A 282 20.23 9.90 13.62
N GLY A 283 20.16 11.22 13.61
CA GLY A 283 20.29 12.04 12.40
C GLY A 283 21.67 11.87 11.73
N ALA A 284 22.73 11.77 12.52
CA ALA A 284 24.08 11.48 12.02
C ALA A 284 24.16 10.09 11.38
N ASP A 285 23.54 9.06 12.01
CA ASP A 285 23.45 7.72 11.44
C ASP A 285 22.69 7.70 10.12
N VAL A 286 21.57 8.43 10.05
CA VAL A 286 20.75 8.56 8.82
C VAL A 286 21.53 9.30 7.74
N ALA A 287 22.32 10.31 8.08
CA ALA A 287 23.17 11.01 7.12
C ALA A 287 24.25 10.09 6.49
N GLU A 288 24.76 9.13 7.27
CA GLU A 288 25.74 8.15 6.78
C GLU A 288 25.08 7.03 5.97
N ARG A 289 23.95 6.47 6.45
CA ARG A 289 23.30 5.28 5.87
C ARG A 289 22.30 5.61 4.76
N GLY A 290 21.75 6.82 4.80
CA GLY A 290 20.72 7.26 3.86
C GLY A 290 19.31 6.82 4.23
N ILE A 291 18.41 6.98 3.26
CA ILE A 291 16.99 6.66 3.36
C ILE A 291 16.71 5.45 2.49
N VAL A 292 16.04 4.43 3.02
CA VAL A 292 15.57 3.29 2.24
C VAL A 292 14.12 3.51 1.81
N LEU A 293 13.89 3.44 0.49
CA LEU A 293 12.60 3.68 -0.14
C LEU A 293 11.91 2.36 -0.45
N THR A 294 10.67 2.21 0.04
CA THR A 294 9.83 1.02 -0.10
C THR A 294 8.45 1.38 -0.66
N GLY A 295 7.62 0.36 -0.86
CA GLY A 295 6.27 0.52 -1.40
C GLY A 295 6.20 0.61 -2.93
N GLY A 296 4.99 0.55 -3.45
CA GLY A 296 4.75 0.61 -4.90
C GLY A 296 5.13 1.94 -5.56
N GLY A 297 5.06 3.04 -4.79
CA GLY A 297 5.46 4.37 -5.24
C GLY A 297 6.97 4.53 -5.44
N ALA A 298 7.77 3.69 -4.77
CA ALA A 298 9.23 3.62 -4.99
C ALA A 298 9.60 3.23 -6.43
N LEU A 299 8.67 2.62 -7.15
CA LEU A 299 8.85 2.26 -8.56
C LEU A 299 8.64 3.43 -9.53
N LEU A 300 8.16 4.59 -9.05
CA LEU A 300 8.11 5.79 -9.87
C LEU A 300 9.54 6.19 -10.24
N ARG A 301 9.79 6.30 -11.54
CA ARG A 301 11.14 6.56 -12.05
C ARG A 301 11.76 7.82 -11.46
N ASP A 302 13.02 7.71 -11.06
CA ASP A 302 13.87 8.79 -10.56
C ASP A 302 13.34 9.47 -9.27
N ILE A 303 12.45 8.82 -8.49
CA ILE A 303 11.99 9.32 -7.20
C ILE A 303 13.13 9.36 -6.18
N ASP A 304 14.05 8.41 -6.23
CA ASP A 304 15.28 8.36 -5.46
C ASP A 304 16.18 9.58 -5.73
N LYS A 305 16.30 9.99 -7.00
CA LYS A 305 17.07 11.18 -7.39
C LYS A 305 16.44 12.46 -6.85
N LEU A 306 15.11 12.60 -6.98
CA LEU A 306 14.39 13.75 -6.42
C LEU A 306 14.66 13.86 -4.92
N LEU A 307 14.48 12.77 -4.18
CA LEU A 307 14.66 12.76 -2.74
C LEU A 307 16.13 13.01 -2.34
N THR A 308 17.08 12.46 -3.09
CA THR A 308 18.51 12.71 -2.88
C THR A 308 18.87 14.19 -3.06
N GLU A 309 18.37 14.83 -4.11
CA GLU A 309 18.59 16.26 -4.37
C GLU A 309 17.96 17.14 -3.29
N GLU A 310 16.71 16.82 -2.92
CA GLU A 310 15.94 17.63 -1.97
C GLU A 310 16.40 17.50 -0.51
N THR A 311 17.00 16.36 -0.15
CA THR A 311 17.44 16.08 1.22
C THR A 311 18.96 16.18 1.41
N GLY A 312 19.72 16.06 0.33
CA GLY A 312 21.19 15.94 0.40
C GLY A 312 21.68 14.59 0.92
N LEU A 313 20.77 13.60 1.11
CA LEU A 313 21.08 12.29 1.66
C LEU A 313 21.04 11.21 0.58
N PRO A 314 21.84 10.13 0.70
CA PRO A 314 21.69 8.97 -0.17
C PRO A 314 20.29 8.38 -0.02
N VAL A 315 19.62 8.09 -1.14
CA VAL A 315 18.32 7.40 -1.15
C VAL A 315 18.45 6.14 -1.99
N VAL A 316 18.07 5.00 -1.43
CA VAL A 316 18.20 3.70 -2.06
C VAL A 316 16.83 3.02 -2.12
N VAL A 317 16.43 2.59 -3.31
CA VAL A 317 15.22 1.77 -3.47
C VAL A 317 15.52 0.35 -2.99
N ALA A 318 14.67 -0.16 -2.09
CA ALA A 318 14.80 -1.52 -1.58
C ALA A 318 14.62 -2.57 -2.69
N ASP A 319 15.20 -3.75 -2.49
CA ASP A 319 14.93 -4.91 -3.34
C ASP A 319 13.45 -5.30 -3.22
N ASP A 320 12.78 -5.40 -4.38
CA ASP A 320 11.34 -5.69 -4.47
C ASP A 320 10.50 -4.81 -3.51
N PRO A 321 10.51 -3.48 -3.71
CA PRO A 321 9.97 -2.52 -2.74
C PRO A 321 8.49 -2.71 -2.48
N LEU A 322 7.74 -3.24 -3.46
CA LEU A 322 6.30 -3.50 -3.35
C LEU A 322 5.97 -4.52 -2.25
N THR A 323 6.89 -5.41 -1.94
CA THR A 323 6.66 -6.53 -1.03
C THR A 323 7.31 -6.36 0.35
N CYS A 324 8.03 -5.27 0.58
CA CYS A 324 8.77 -5.04 1.82
C CYS A 324 7.86 -5.12 3.06
N VAL A 325 6.71 -4.47 3.07
CA VAL A 325 5.78 -4.50 4.20
C VAL A 325 5.32 -5.92 4.50
N ALA A 326 4.88 -6.66 3.48
CA ALA A 326 4.39 -8.03 3.65
C ALA A 326 5.51 -9.00 4.11
N ARG A 327 6.72 -8.88 3.55
CA ARG A 327 7.89 -9.68 3.97
C ARG A 327 8.30 -9.36 5.41
N GLY A 328 8.32 -8.08 5.75
CA GLY A 328 8.68 -7.64 7.09
C GLY A 328 7.67 -8.09 8.14
N GLY A 329 6.38 -7.96 7.87
CA GLY A 329 5.34 -8.52 8.72
C GLY A 329 5.46 -10.04 8.89
N GLY A 330 5.80 -10.76 7.82
CA GLY A 330 6.13 -12.19 7.87
C GLY A 330 7.34 -12.49 8.76
N ARG A 331 8.41 -11.71 8.63
CA ARG A 331 9.61 -11.87 9.45
C ARG A 331 9.35 -11.55 10.93
N ILE A 332 8.58 -10.50 11.20
CA ILE A 332 8.15 -10.16 12.57
C ILE A 332 7.33 -11.30 13.17
N LEU A 333 6.40 -11.88 12.39
CA LEU A 333 5.58 -13.01 12.84
C LEU A 333 6.44 -14.23 13.25
N GLU A 334 7.54 -14.50 12.53
CA GLU A 334 8.50 -15.54 12.87
C GLU A 334 9.27 -15.20 14.16
N LEU A 335 9.77 -13.97 14.28
CA LEU A 335 10.54 -13.51 15.44
C LEU A 335 9.70 -13.38 16.72
N MET A 336 8.37 -13.17 16.60
CA MET A 336 7.48 -13.13 17.77
C MET A 336 7.51 -14.42 18.61
N ASP A 337 7.73 -15.55 17.99
CA ASP A 337 7.80 -16.84 18.69
C ASP A 337 9.14 -17.00 19.45
N GLU A 338 10.20 -16.34 19.00
CA GLU A 338 11.53 -16.36 19.60
C GLU A 338 11.73 -15.30 20.69
N LEU A 339 11.31 -14.06 20.40
CA LEU A 339 11.59 -12.87 21.21
C LEU A 339 10.40 -12.42 22.07
N GLY A 340 9.21 -12.92 21.79
CA GLY A 340 7.96 -12.46 22.41
C GLY A 340 7.34 -11.24 21.73
N PRO A 341 6.02 -11.00 21.93
CA PRO A 341 5.26 -9.98 21.20
C PRO A 341 5.63 -8.52 21.53
N GLY A 342 6.30 -8.27 22.65
CA GLY A 342 6.65 -6.91 23.09
C GLY A 342 7.80 -6.23 22.34
N HIS A 343 8.53 -6.96 21.47
CA HIS A 343 9.77 -6.48 20.85
C HIS A 343 9.59 -5.50 19.68
N PHE A 344 8.41 -5.45 19.06
CA PHE A 344 8.16 -4.65 17.84
C PHE A 344 7.01 -3.65 17.99
N GLY A 345 6.67 -3.25 19.22
CA GLY A 345 5.54 -2.35 19.48
C GLY A 345 4.20 -2.91 19.00
N LEU A 346 4.03 -4.24 19.12
CA LEU A 346 2.81 -4.94 18.71
C LEU A 346 1.66 -4.67 19.68
N GLU A 347 0.44 -4.52 19.13
CA GLU A 347 -0.81 -4.38 19.87
C GLU A 347 -1.69 -5.63 19.78
#